data_51f2ef984daee9534e071ce35fce8e4e
#
_entry.id   51f2ef984daee9534e071ce35fce8e4e
#
_cell.length_a   1.000
_cell.length_b   1.000
_cell.length_c   1.000
_cell.angle_alpha   90.00
_cell.angle_beta   90.00
_cell.angle_gamma   90.00
#
_symmetry.space_group_name_H-M   'P 1'
#
loop_
_entity.id
_entity.type
_entity.pdbx_description
1 polymer ?
#
loop_
_entity_poly.entity_id
_entity_poly.type
_entity_poly.pdbx_seq_one_letter_code
_entity_poly.pdbx_strand_id
1 'polypeptide(L)'
;MLACGAIQPALAALPQRIAALIQASPDLERAHIGYQFIDLKTGRVLAQHDASRLFMPASNRKLFVTAMALIRLGPGYKYKTEVTTRGPWKPGQTVLPNLQLVGGGDPNLSGRVLPYSVDAPDGDPFAALEQLADKLVKLNIHAIDGDVTGVATRYPGDRFPLDWTRGDTEYGYGAPISALTLDDNVVTASVTPTEPGELAAIALCPNVHHFVVLNQVVTDASRQTQIHIRRPLGSNDLILWGTIGKSAPVWQQGFAVDNPALFAAQALISVLRERGIVVRGSPRAQYTYANEVPQPDPPAIVLAEHESAPLWEDLQVTNKVSENLHAEMLLREVGFIQCGRGTLKAGLDAEKTFLQQIGLDGSPPQVDFFDGCGLAREDLATPAAIVA
;
A
#
# COMPACT_ATOMS: atom_id res chain seq x y z
N MET A 1 3.22 -7.59 48.92
CA MET A 1 1.86 -8.06 48.63
C MET A 1 0.78 -6.98 48.89
N LEU A 2 0.87 -5.78 48.34
CA LEU A 2 -0.07 -4.70 48.67
C LEU A 2 -0.64 -3.95 47.44
N ALA A 3 -0.51 -4.46 46.22
CA ALA A 3 -1.02 -3.79 45.02
C ALA A 3 -2.23 -4.48 44.34
N CYS A 4 -2.64 -5.67 44.79
CA CYS A 4 -3.70 -6.44 44.12
C CYS A 4 -5.14 -6.05 44.54
N GLY A 5 -5.32 -5.44 45.70
CA GLY A 5 -6.64 -5.14 46.27
C GLY A 5 -7.36 -3.91 45.71
N ALA A 6 -6.62 -2.95 45.14
CA ALA A 6 -7.22 -1.70 44.67
C ALA A 6 -7.62 -1.72 43.17
N ILE A 7 -7.09 -2.66 42.39
CA ILE A 7 -7.36 -2.78 40.95
C ILE A 7 -8.71 -3.49 40.70
N GLN A 8 -9.08 -4.47 41.51
CA GLN A 8 -10.31 -5.24 41.36
C GLN A 8 -11.63 -4.40 41.45
N PRO A 9 -11.82 -3.51 42.45
CA PRO A 9 -13.01 -2.67 42.49
C PRO A 9 -13.06 -1.62 41.37
N ALA A 10 -11.92 -1.14 40.88
CA ALA A 10 -11.87 -0.20 39.74
C ALA A 10 -12.29 -0.85 38.44
N LEU A 11 -11.91 -2.11 38.20
CA LEU A 11 -12.31 -2.89 37.02
C LEU A 11 -13.80 -3.33 37.11
N ALA A 12 -14.35 -3.62 38.29
CA ALA A 12 -15.75 -3.93 38.46
C ALA A 12 -16.69 -2.74 38.15
N ALA A 13 -16.19 -1.52 38.30
CA ALA A 13 -16.92 -0.29 37.98
C ALA A 13 -16.72 0.19 36.51
N LEU A 14 -15.93 -0.52 35.69
CA LEU A 14 -15.60 -0.11 34.32
C LEU A 14 -16.85 0.05 33.45
N PRO A 15 -17.80 -0.90 33.37
CA PRO A 15 -19.00 -0.74 32.54
C PRO A 15 -19.83 0.50 32.91
N GLN A 16 -20.01 0.76 34.21
CA GLN A 16 -20.78 1.92 34.70
C GLN A 16 -20.07 3.25 34.37
N ARG A 17 -18.74 3.28 34.45
CA ARG A 17 -17.94 4.47 34.10
C ARG A 17 -18.02 4.76 32.63
N ILE A 18 -17.93 3.75 31.74
CA ILE A 18 -18.06 3.92 30.30
C ILE A 18 -19.48 4.42 29.98
N ALA A 19 -20.52 3.80 30.54
CA ALA A 19 -21.90 4.22 30.32
C ALA A 19 -22.11 5.68 30.75
N ALA A 20 -21.56 6.10 31.90
CA ALA A 20 -21.66 7.48 32.38
C ALA A 20 -20.95 8.46 31.44
N LEU A 21 -19.79 8.11 30.89
CA LEU A 21 -19.07 8.94 29.90
C LEU A 21 -19.85 9.10 28.60
N ILE A 22 -20.47 8.02 28.11
CA ILE A 22 -21.31 8.04 26.91
C ILE A 22 -22.52 8.95 27.14
N GLN A 23 -23.22 8.78 28.28
CA GLN A 23 -24.38 9.59 28.62
C GLN A 23 -24.05 11.08 28.83
N ALA A 24 -22.83 11.39 29.31
CA ALA A 24 -22.38 12.77 29.49
C ALA A 24 -21.97 13.47 28.19
N SER A 25 -21.95 12.76 27.07
CA SER A 25 -21.50 13.28 25.77
C SER A 25 -22.70 13.39 24.82
N PRO A 26 -23.27 14.59 24.61
CA PRO A 26 -24.47 14.76 23.77
C PRO A 26 -24.27 14.27 22.31
N ASP A 27 -23.05 14.35 21.78
CA ASP A 27 -22.73 13.91 20.43
C ASP A 27 -22.78 12.38 20.27
N LEU A 28 -22.66 11.63 21.37
CA LEU A 28 -22.73 10.16 21.37
C LEU A 28 -24.16 9.63 21.55
N GLU A 29 -25.12 10.48 21.89
CA GLU A 29 -26.52 10.05 22.15
C GLU A 29 -27.17 9.42 20.90
N ARG A 30 -26.74 9.84 19.70
CA ARG A 30 -27.25 9.34 18.41
C ARG A 30 -26.28 8.38 17.70
N ALA A 31 -25.13 8.08 18.32
CA ALA A 31 -24.14 7.20 17.75
C ALA A 31 -24.48 5.73 18.03
N HIS A 32 -24.18 4.85 17.05
CA HIS A 32 -24.10 3.42 17.29
C HIS A 32 -22.73 3.11 17.90
N ILE A 33 -22.71 2.57 19.10
CA ILE A 33 -21.48 2.31 19.84
C ILE A 33 -21.40 0.83 20.14
N GLY A 34 -20.29 0.21 19.71
CA GLY A 34 -19.95 -1.16 20.07
C GLY A 34 -18.55 -1.23 20.65
N TYR A 35 -18.38 -1.96 21.74
CA TYR A 35 -17.06 -2.20 22.31
C TYR A 35 -17.00 -3.53 23.09
N GLN A 36 -15.78 -4.07 23.19
CA GLN A 36 -15.43 -5.15 24.09
C GLN A 36 -14.03 -4.91 24.68
N PHE A 37 -13.92 -5.06 26.00
CA PHE A 37 -12.67 -5.01 26.73
C PHE A 37 -12.41 -6.37 27.36
N ILE A 38 -11.26 -6.93 27.15
CA ILE A 38 -10.85 -8.21 27.73
C ILE A 38 -9.56 -8.04 28.54
N ASP A 39 -9.41 -8.87 29.54
CA ASP A 39 -8.14 -9.08 30.24
C ASP A 39 -7.29 -10.05 29.42
N LEU A 40 -6.19 -9.56 28.85
CA LEU A 40 -5.33 -10.37 27.96
C LEU A 40 -4.68 -11.58 28.65
N LYS A 41 -4.56 -11.58 30.00
CA LYS A 41 -3.98 -12.71 30.73
C LYS A 41 -4.97 -13.83 30.97
N THR A 42 -6.24 -13.47 31.16
CA THR A 42 -7.27 -14.44 31.59
C THR A 42 -8.33 -14.69 30.53
N GLY A 43 -8.40 -13.89 29.46
CA GLY A 43 -9.47 -13.89 28.46
C GLY A 43 -10.81 -13.37 28.99
N ARG A 44 -10.87 -12.91 30.25
CA ARG A 44 -12.13 -12.47 30.86
C ARG A 44 -12.63 -11.17 30.27
N VAL A 45 -13.90 -11.11 29.85
CA VAL A 45 -14.56 -9.87 29.45
C VAL A 45 -14.72 -8.95 30.67
N LEU A 46 -14.16 -7.74 30.57
CA LEU A 46 -14.21 -6.72 31.61
C LEU A 46 -15.39 -5.77 31.42
N ALA A 47 -15.70 -5.42 30.18
CA ALA A 47 -16.85 -4.61 29.77
C ALA A 47 -17.17 -4.88 28.33
N GLN A 48 -18.46 -4.83 27.97
CA GLN A 48 -18.89 -4.93 26.57
C GLN A 48 -20.23 -4.23 26.36
N HIS A 49 -20.46 -3.77 25.15
CA HIS A 49 -21.74 -3.24 24.69
C HIS A 49 -21.83 -3.50 23.20
N ASP A 50 -22.96 -4.02 22.73
CA ASP A 50 -23.20 -4.40 21.33
C ASP A 50 -22.02 -5.17 20.69
N ALA A 51 -21.31 -5.97 21.50
CA ALA A 51 -20.08 -6.65 21.10
C ALA A 51 -20.30 -7.71 19.99
N SER A 52 -21.52 -8.19 19.80
CA SER A 52 -21.92 -9.13 18.75
C SER A 52 -22.62 -8.47 17.56
N ARG A 53 -22.78 -7.14 17.55
CA ARG A 53 -23.30 -6.42 16.39
C ARG A 53 -22.21 -6.13 15.37
N LEU A 54 -22.59 -6.12 14.10
CA LEU A 54 -21.71 -5.81 13.00
C LEU A 54 -21.56 -4.29 12.82
N PHE A 55 -20.32 -3.83 12.68
CA PHE A 55 -19.93 -2.45 12.42
C PHE A 55 -18.95 -2.43 11.26
N MET A 56 -18.85 -1.33 10.55
CA MET A 56 -17.75 -1.10 9.59
C MET A 56 -16.43 -1.01 10.36
N PRO A 57 -15.48 -1.93 10.15
CA PRO A 57 -14.26 -1.99 10.94
C PRO A 57 -13.26 -0.89 10.55
N ALA A 58 -13.39 -0.31 9.36
CA ALA A 58 -12.38 0.53 8.75
C ALA A 58 -11.00 -0.17 8.85
N SER A 59 -9.93 0.56 9.18
CA SER A 59 -8.57 0.00 9.26
C SER A 59 -8.36 -1.09 10.31
N ASN A 60 -9.30 -1.34 11.24
CA ASN A 60 -9.24 -2.53 12.10
C ASN A 60 -9.30 -3.84 11.29
N ARG A 61 -9.84 -3.78 10.06
CA ARG A 61 -9.80 -4.86 9.07
C ARG A 61 -8.39 -5.42 8.87
N LYS A 62 -7.37 -4.57 8.88
CA LYS A 62 -5.96 -4.94 8.69
C LYS A 62 -5.44 -5.93 9.73
N LEU A 63 -5.99 -5.92 10.95
CA LEU A 63 -5.58 -6.86 12.00
C LEU A 63 -5.81 -8.32 11.57
N PHE A 64 -6.90 -8.61 10.86
CA PHE A 64 -7.19 -9.96 10.37
C PHE A 64 -6.23 -10.39 9.28
N VAL A 65 -5.98 -9.51 8.30
CA VAL A 65 -5.04 -9.80 7.20
C VAL A 65 -3.62 -9.98 7.71
N THR A 66 -3.16 -9.09 8.59
CA THR A 66 -1.80 -9.16 9.15
C THR A 66 -1.60 -10.38 10.04
N ALA A 67 -2.60 -10.75 10.84
CA ALA A 67 -2.58 -11.98 11.63
C ALA A 67 -2.52 -13.23 10.73
N MET A 68 -3.36 -13.28 9.70
CA MET A 68 -3.34 -14.36 8.72
C MET A 68 -1.98 -14.46 8.01
N ALA A 69 -1.45 -13.33 7.50
CA ALA A 69 -0.18 -13.31 6.81
C ALA A 69 0.97 -13.79 7.71
N LEU A 70 1.00 -13.32 8.97
CA LEU A 70 2.00 -13.76 9.94
C LEU A 70 1.99 -15.28 10.16
N ILE A 71 0.80 -15.88 10.26
CA ILE A 71 0.64 -17.32 10.49
C ILE A 71 0.91 -18.15 9.22
N ARG A 72 0.49 -17.66 8.04
CA ARG A 72 0.57 -18.40 6.78
C ARG A 72 1.92 -18.30 6.09
N LEU A 73 2.56 -17.14 6.15
CA LEU A 73 3.84 -16.90 5.50
C LEU A 73 5.01 -17.01 6.48
N GLY A 74 4.78 -16.72 7.76
CA GLY A 74 5.80 -16.63 8.79
C GLY A 74 6.53 -15.28 8.83
N PRO A 75 7.07 -14.88 10.00
CA PRO A 75 7.65 -13.54 10.20
C PRO A 75 8.89 -13.26 9.34
N GLY A 76 9.60 -14.30 8.95
CA GLY A 76 10.82 -14.21 8.14
C GLY A 76 10.59 -14.29 6.63
N TYR A 77 9.33 -14.34 6.16
CA TYR A 77 9.02 -14.34 4.74
C TYR A 77 9.57 -13.09 4.05
N LYS A 78 10.09 -13.25 2.84
CA LYS A 78 10.63 -12.14 2.04
C LYS A 78 10.12 -12.22 0.61
N TYR A 79 9.88 -11.06 0.05
CA TYR A 79 9.52 -10.90 -1.35
C TYR A 79 10.77 -10.78 -2.22
N LYS A 80 10.66 -11.14 -3.52
CA LYS A 80 11.73 -10.99 -4.49
C LYS A 80 11.28 -10.19 -5.68
N THR A 81 12.03 -9.14 -6.00
CA THR A 81 11.89 -8.37 -7.23
C THR A 81 13.07 -8.68 -8.12
N GLU A 82 12.81 -9.07 -9.37
CA GLU A 82 13.84 -9.54 -10.29
C GLU A 82 13.98 -8.62 -11.49
N VAL A 83 15.21 -8.48 -11.97
CA VAL A 83 15.51 -7.92 -13.29
C VAL A 83 15.90 -9.05 -14.20
N THR A 84 15.15 -9.22 -15.28
CA THR A 84 15.34 -10.32 -16.22
C THR A 84 15.47 -9.83 -17.66
N THR A 85 16.02 -10.68 -18.54
CA THR A 85 16.00 -10.47 -20.00
C THR A 85 15.48 -11.70 -20.70
N ARG A 86 14.88 -11.52 -21.86
CA ARG A 86 14.39 -12.60 -22.72
C ARG A 86 15.02 -12.49 -24.12
N GLY A 87 15.26 -13.64 -24.72
CA GLY A 87 15.87 -13.72 -26.05
C GLY A 87 17.34 -14.12 -26.03
N PRO A 88 18.03 -13.99 -27.17
CA PRO A 88 19.37 -14.54 -27.37
C PRO A 88 20.45 -13.66 -26.73
N TRP A 89 20.54 -13.67 -25.41
CA TRP A 89 21.62 -13.03 -24.68
C TRP A 89 22.48 -14.09 -23.96
N LYS A 90 23.80 -13.86 -23.92
CA LYS A 90 24.76 -14.73 -23.23
C LYS A 90 25.64 -13.89 -22.30
N PRO A 91 26.10 -14.46 -21.16
CA PRO A 91 27.06 -13.81 -20.29
C PRO A 91 28.29 -13.29 -21.07
N GLY A 92 28.67 -12.04 -20.79
CA GLY A 92 29.76 -11.33 -21.49
C GLY A 92 29.30 -10.44 -22.63
N GLN A 93 28.07 -10.53 -23.10
CA GLN A 93 27.50 -9.52 -24.01
C GLN A 93 27.08 -8.28 -23.21
N THR A 94 27.40 -7.11 -23.76
CA THR A 94 27.20 -5.81 -23.10
C THR A 94 25.89 -5.12 -23.44
N VAL A 95 25.13 -5.70 -24.37
CA VAL A 95 23.85 -5.19 -24.86
C VAL A 95 22.75 -6.22 -24.61
N LEU A 96 21.68 -5.80 -23.97
CA LEU A 96 20.50 -6.63 -23.74
C LEU A 96 19.46 -6.41 -24.84
N PRO A 97 18.78 -7.47 -25.32
CA PRO A 97 17.70 -7.32 -26.31
C PRO A 97 16.46 -6.61 -25.72
N ASN A 98 16.20 -6.76 -24.43
CA ASN A 98 15.12 -6.15 -23.65
C ASN A 98 15.45 -6.26 -22.16
N LEU A 99 14.63 -5.60 -21.32
CA LEU A 99 14.71 -5.73 -19.87
C LEU A 99 13.33 -5.86 -19.28
N GLN A 100 13.18 -6.70 -18.26
CA GLN A 100 11.95 -6.81 -17.48
C GLN A 100 12.26 -6.58 -16.00
N LEU A 101 11.44 -5.77 -15.36
CA LEU A 101 11.38 -5.63 -13.89
C LEU A 101 10.17 -6.41 -13.40
N VAL A 102 10.41 -7.57 -12.78
CA VAL A 102 9.38 -8.52 -12.38
C VAL A 102 9.06 -8.33 -10.91
N GLY A 103 7.86 -7.86 -10.61
CA GLY A 103 7.39 -7.66 -9.24
C GLY A 103 7.01 -8.97 -8.55
N GLY A 104 7.58 -9.18 -7.39
CA GLY A 104 7.31 -10.33 -6.52
C GLY A 104 6.33 -10.05 -5.39
N GLY A 105 5.66 -8.91 -5.42
CA GLY A 105 4.70 -8.52 -4.37
C GLY A 105 5.31 -7.76 -3.21
N ASP A 106 6.54 -7.24 -3.34
CA ASP A 106 7.18 -6.41 -2.32
C ASP A 106 6.47 -5.06 -2.19
N PRO A 107 5.80 -4.78 -1.06
CA PRO A 107 5.12 -3.50 -0.86
C PRO A 107 6.08 -2.36 -0.48
N ASN A 108 7.28 -2.69 -0.01
CA ASN A 108 8.29 -1.74 0.47
C ASN A 108 9.42 -1.47 -0.54
N LEU A 109 9.16 -1.61 -1.83
CA LEU A 109 10.09 -1.15 -2.87
C LEU A 109 10.04 0.39 -2.93
N SER A 110 10.59 1.05 -1.91
CA SER A 110 10.44 2.48 -1.64
C SER A 110 11.66 3.03 -0.91
N GLY A 111 11.61 4.31 -0.54
CA GLY A 111 12.59 4.95 0.35
C GLY A 111 12.32 4.75 1.85
N ARG A 112 11.30 3.99 2.22
CA ARG A 112 10.94 3.80 3.62
C ARG A 112 12.05 3.11 4.40
N VAL A 113 12.43 3.71 5.54
CA VAL A 113 13.43 3.13 6.45
C VAL A 113 12.78 2.04 7.30
N LEU A 114 13.37 0.86 7.27
CA LEU A 114 12.93 -0.29 8.07
C LEU A 114 14.02 -0.71 9.06
N PRO A 115 13.66 -1.21 10.26
CA PRO A 115 12.29 -1.32 10.81
C PRO A 115 11.62 0.05 10.95
N TYR A 116 10.30 0.08 10.77
CA TYR A 116 9.53 1.33 10.77
C TYR A 116 9.69 2.13 12.06
N SER A 117 10.00 3.41 11.91
CA SER A 117 9.99 4.42 12.97
C SER A 117 9.27 5.68 12.49
N VAL A 118 8.37 6.21 13.31
CA VAL A 118 7.62 7.44 12.98
C VAL A 118 8.54 8.67 12.83
N ASP A 119 9.70 8.65 13.47
CA ASP A 119 10.67 9.76 13.44
C ASP A 119 11.73 9.59 12.33
N ALA A 120 11.78 8.42 11.66
CA ALA A 120 12.72 8.20 10.58
C ALA A 120 12.26 8.93 9.31
N PRO A 121 13.07 9.81 8.73
CA PRO A 121 12.75 10.40 7.43
C PRO A 121 12.79 9.31 6.36
N ASP A 122 11.93 9.44 5.35
CA ASP A 122 12.00 8.58 4.17
C ASP A 122 13.34 8.80 3.46
N GLY A 123 13.91 7.70 2.96
CA GLY A 123 15.13 7.70 2.16
C GLY A 123 14.84 7.93 0.68
N ASP A 124 15.76 7.49 -0.16
CA ASP A 124 15.61 7.56 -1.61
C ASP A 124 14.57 6.54 -2.11
N PRO A 125 13.47 6.96 -2.76
CA PRO A 125 12.46 6.05 -3.31
C PRO A 125 13.00 5.10 -4.38
N PHE A 126 14.15 5.39 -4.95
CA PHE A 126 14.79 4.55 -5.97
C PHE A 126 15.88 3.61 -5.45
N ALA A 127 16.19 3.61 -4.15
CA ALA A 127 17.30 2.86 -3.57
C ALA A 127 17.36 1.39 -4.00
N ALA A 128 16.22 0.69 -4.05
CA ALA A 128 16.17 -0.70 -4.50
C ALA A 128 16.41 -0.84 -6.01
N LEU A 129 15.89 0.08 -6.83
CA LEU A 129 16.14 0.10 -8.29
C LEU A 129 17.59 0.45 -8.59
N GLU A 130 18.19 1.31 -7.78
CA GLU A 130 19.60 1.65 -7.88
C GLU A 130 20.50 0.43 -7.63
N GLN A 131 20.21 -0.34 -6.58
CA GLN A 131 20.93 -1.60 -6.30
C GLN A 131 20.81 -2.60 -7.45
N LEU A 132 19.61 -2.71 -8.05
CA LEU A 132 19.40 -3.57 -9.23
C LEU A 132 20.20 -3.08 -10.43
N ALA A 133 20.20 -1.78 -10.72
CA ALA A 133 20.96 -1.18 -11.81
C ALA A 133 22.48 -1.33 -11.62
N ASP A 134 22.99 -1.17 -10.39
CA ASP A 134 24.40 -1.38 -10.05
C ASP A 134 24.85 -2.84 -10.33
N LYS A 135 23.95 -3.81 -10.17
CA LYS A 135 24.24 -5.21 -10.55
C LYS A 135 24.36 -5.36 -12.06
N LEU A 136 23.54 -4.65 -12.85
CA LEU A 136 23.68 -4.64 -14.32
C LEU A 136 25.00 -3.98 -14.77
N VAL A 137 25.41 -2.90 -14.12
CA VAL A 137 26.73 -2.27 -14.36
C VAL A 137 27.86 -3.28 -14.10
N LYS A 138 27.78 -4.03 -12.98
CA LYS A 138 28.76 -5.09 -12.65
C LYS A 138 28.78 -6.23 -13.67
N LEU A 139 27.68 -6.51 -14.34
CA LEU A 139 27.61 -7.44 -15.47
C LEU A 139 28.13 -6.84 -16.78
N ASN A 140 28.65 -5.60 -16.75
CA ASN A 140 29.17 -4.87 -17.89
C ASN A 140 28.10 -4.61 -18.97
N ILE A 141 26.85 -4.39 -18.56
CA ILE A 141 25.77 -3.99 -19.47
C ILE A 141 25.88 -2.49 -19.73
N HIS A 142 25.93 -2.11 -21.01
CA HIS A 142 26.03 -0.73 -21.45
C HIS A 142 24.80 -0.22 -22.21
N ALA A 143 23.99 -1.14 -22.76
CA ALA A 143 22.78 -0.75 -23.47
C ALA A 143 21.69 -1.81 -23.42
N ILE A 144 20.46 -1.34 -23.63
CA ILE A 144 19.25 -2.13 -23.82
C ILE A 144 18.65 -1.69 -25.15
N ASP A 145 18.58 -2.60 -26.13
CA ASP A 145 18.09 -2.29 -27.48
C ASP A 145 16.57 -2.19 -27.55
N GLY A 146 15.87 -3.02 -26.80
CA GLY A 146 14.41 -3.06 -26.76
C GLY A 146 13.82 -2.34 -25.56
N ASP A 147 12.57 -2.69 -25.28
CA ASP A 147 11.77 -2.07 -24.22
C ASP A 147 12.20 -2.51 -22.81
N VAL A 148 11.90 -1.67 -21.82
CA VAL A 148 11.94 -1.98 -20.39
C VAL A 148 10.50 -2.18 -19.91
N THR A 149 10.18 -3.41 -19.51
CA THR A 149 8.82 -3.79 -19.14
C THR A 149 8.70 -4.03 -17.64
N GLY A 150 7.83 -3.29 -16.97
CA GLY A 150 7.36 -3.64 -15.63
C GLY A 150 6.35 -4.79 -15.71
N VAL A 151 6.62 -5.87 -14.99
CA VAL A 151 5.80 -7.09 -15.00
C VAL A 151 5.12 -7.27 -13.65
N ALA A 152 3.78 -7.22 -13.65
CA ALA A 152 2.95 -7.31 -12.45
C ALA A 152 1.94 -8.48 -12.53
N THR A 153 2.35 -9.59 -13.11
CA THR A 153 1.47 -10.72 -13.42
C THR A 153 1.14 -11.61 -12.22
N ARG A 154 1.87 -11.46 -11.10
CA ARG A 154 1.67 -12.25 -9.86
C ARG A 154 0.29 -12.03 -9.23
N TYR A 155 -0.26 -10.80 -9.33
CA TYR A 155 -1.59 -10.45 -8.83
C TYR A 155 -2.52 -10.13 -10.01
N PRO A 156 -3.13 -11.18 -10.60
CA PRO A 156 -4.02 -10.99 -11.74
C PRO A 156 -5.37 -10.43 -11.31
N GLY A 157 -6.05 -9.73 -12.20
CA GLY A 157 -7.39 -9.21 -12.03
C GLY A 157 -7.46 -7.71 -11.79
N ASP A 158 -8.51 -7.29 -11.10
CA ASP A 158 -8.77 -5.88 -10.87
C ASP A 158 -7.81 -5.30 -9.84
N ARG A 159 -7.28 -4.12 -10.17
CA ARG A 159 -6.35 -3.38 -9.32
C ARG A 159 -7.03 -2.61 -8.19
N PHE A 160 -8.36 -2.54 -8.22
CA PHE A 160 -9.18 -1.92 -7.19
C PHE A 160 -10.28 -2.88 -6.77
N PRO A 161 -10.54 -3.09 -5.48
CA PRO A 161 -11.76 -3.73 -5.01
C PRO A 161 -13.00 -2.98 -5.51
N LEU A 162 -14.09 -3.71 -5.82
CA LEU A 162 -15.28 -3.14 -6.48
C LEU A 162 -15.99 -2.06 -5.64
N ASP A 163 -15.90 -2.13 -4.32
CA ASP A 163 -16.59 -1.23 -3.40
C ASP A 163 -15.79 0.03 -3.04
N TRP A 164 -14.60 0.20 -3.60
CA TRP A 164 -13.84 1.43 -3.43
C TRP A 164 -14.49 2.55 -4.24
N THR A 165 -14.63 3.74 -3.63
CA THR A 165 -15.20 4.87 -4.35
C THR A 165 -14.18 5.46 -5.32
N ARG A 166 -14.69 6.05 -6.41
CA ARG A 166 -13.83 6.74 -7.37
C ARG A 166 -12.94 7.81 -6.72
N GLY A 167 -13.48 8.53 -5.73
CA GLY A 167 -12.72 9.57 -5.02
C GLY A 167 -11.53 9.00 -4.26
N ASP A 168 -11.65 7.78 -3.73
CA ASP A 168 -10.57 7.12 -3.01
C ASP A 168 -9.39 6.83 -3.93
N THR A 169 -9.65 6.41 -5.18
CA THR A 169 -8.61 5.97 -6.13
C THR A 169 -7.76 7.11 -6.73
N GLU A 170 -8.09 8.36 -6.46
CA GLU A 170 -7.28 9.51 -6.90
C GLU A 170 -6.11 9.80 -5.96
N TYR A 171 -6.23 9.42 -4.69
CA TYR A 171 -5.25 9.70 -3.63
C TYR A 171 -4.40 8.48 -3.26
N GLY A 172 -3.26 8.74 -2.63
CA GLY A 172 -2.30 7.69 -2.27
C GLY A 172 -2.90 6.56 -1.44
N TYR A 173 -3.83 6.86 -0.52
CA TYR A 173 -4.47 5.82 0.31
C TYR A 173 -5.36 4.84 -0.47
N GLY A 174 -5.74 5.18 -1.69
CA GLY A 174 -6.50 4.33 -2.62
C GLY A 174 -5.67 3.93 -3.85
N ALA A 175 -4.35 3.85 -3.71
CA ALA A 175 -3.46 3.45 -4.80
C ALA A 175 -3.78 2.05 -5.35
N PRO A 176 -3.65 1.84 -6.68
CA PRO A 176 -3.97 0.56 -7.31
C PRO A 176 -3.03 -0.55 -6.86
N ILE A 177 -3.61 -1.72 -6.62
CA ILE A 177 -2.89 -2.90 -6.19
C ILE A 177 -2.10 -3.49 -7.38
N SER A 178 -0.82 -3.77 -7.15
CA SER A 178 0.07 -4.34 -8.15
C SER A 178 1.11 -5.24 -7.49
N ALA A 179 1.53 -6.29 -8.17
CA ALA A 179 2.65 -7.11 -7.70
C ALA A 179 4.01 -6.43 -7.90
N LEU A 180 4.07 -5.40 -8.74
CA LEU A 180 5.19 -4.50 -8.88
C LEU A 180 4.74 -3.12 -8.41
N THR A 181 5.21 -2.71 -7.25
CA THR A 181 4.98 -1.39 -6.66
C THR A 181 6.27 -0.59 -6.68
N LEU A 182 6.16 0.72 -6.57
CA LEU A 182 7.26 1.62 -6.28
C LEU A 182 6.70 2.79 -5.48
N ASP A 183 7.31 3.06 -4.30
CA ASP A 183 6.93 4.16 -3.42
C ASP A 183 5.42 4.22 -3.16
N ASP A 184 4.86 3.09 -2.70
CA ASP A 184 3.42 2.85 -2.43
C ASP A 184 2.50 3.16 -3.63
N ASN A 185 3.04 3.18 -4.85
CA ASN A 185 2.34 3.61 -6.07
C ASN A 185 1.81 5.05 -5.97
N VAL A 186 2.56 5.93 -5.32
CA VAL A 186 2.20 7.32 -5.02
C VAL A 186 3.26 8.27 -5.56
N VAL A 187 2.81 9.40 -6.07
CA VAL A 187 3.65 10.57 -6.34
C VAL A 187 3.15 11.71 -5.48
N THR A 188 4.00 12.23 -4.62
CA THR A 188 3.68 13.39 -3.78
C THR A 188 3.96 14.68 -4.53
N ALA A 189 2.93 15.53 -4.66
CA ALA A 189 3.10 16.90 -5.12
C ALA A 189 3.29 17.83 -3.93
N SER A 190 4.35 18.63 -3.99
CA SER A 190 4.66 19.68 -3.03
C SER A 190 4.44 21.04 -3.69
N VAL A 191 3.59 21.88 -3.10
CA VAL A 191 3.31 23.24 -3.56
C VAL A 191 3.93 24.23 -2.60
N THR A 192 4.88 25.02 -3.09
CA THR A 192 5.64 26.00 -2.31
C THR A 192 5.25 27.41 -2.74
N PRO A 193 4.91 28.32 -1.80
CA PRO A 193 4.61 29.71 -2.16
C PRO A 193 5.83 30.41 -2.76
N THR A 194 5.57 31.32 -3.70
CA THR A 194 6.52 32.22 -4.37
C THR A 194 6.24 33.68 -4.01
N GLU A 195 6.46 34.62 -4.92
CA GLU A 195 6.03 36.01 -4.70
C GLU A 195 4.52 36.17 -4.96
N PRO A 196 3.84 37.05 -4.19
CA PRO A 196 2.41 37.30 -4.35
C PRO A 196 2.05 37.73 -5.79
N GLY A 197 1.05 37.05 -6.33
CA GLY A 197 0.59 37.24 -7.73
C GLY A 197 1.27 36.30 -8.73
N GLU A 198 2.32 35.59 -8.35
CA GLU A 198 2.99 34.63 -9.22
C GLU A 198 2.47 33.20 -8.99
N LEU A 199 2.72 32.33 -9.96
CA LEU A 199 2.42 30.90 -9.81
C LEU A 199 3.29 30.29 -8.70
N ALA A 200 2.68 29.50 -7.83
CA ALA A 200 3.40 28.71 -6.83
C ALA A 200 4.35 27.71 -7.50
N ALA A 201 5.46 27.37 -6.83
CA ALA A 201 6.35 26.31 -7.33
C ALA A 201 5.77 24.94 -6.99
N ILE A 202 5.78 24.01 -7.97
CA ILE A 202 5.33 22.64 -7.77
C ILE A 202 6.50 21.69 -8.02
N ALA A 203 6.74 20.77 -7.07
CA ALA A 203 7.67 19.66 -7.20
C ALA A 203 6.93 18.34 -7.03
N LEU A 204 7.34 17.31 -7.76
CA LEU A 204 6.84 15.93 -7.64
C LEU A 204 7.93 15.02 -7.09
N CYS A 205 7.58 14.13 -6.20
CA CYS A 205 8.48 13.11 -5.66
C CYS A 205 7.72 11.75 -5.55
N PRO A 206 8.27 10.66 -6.11
CA PRO A 206 9.39 10.62 -7.06
C PRO A 206 9.01 11.23 -8.41
N ASN A 207 9.98 11.85 -9.08
CA ASN A 207 9.75 12.49 -10.38
C ASN A 207 10.32 11.64 -11.53
N VAL A 208 9.47 10.87 -12.16
CA VAL A 208 9.79 10.09 -13.36
C VAL A 208 8.95 10.53 -14.57
N HIS A 209 8.47 11.77 -14.54
CA HIS A 209 7.59 12.34 -15.58
C HIS A 209 6.31 11.52 -15.83
N HIS A 210 5.79 10.88 -14.78
CA HIS A 210 4.53 10.13 -14.85
C HIS A 210 3.32 11.06 -15.00
N PHE A 211 3.29 12.15 -14.22
CA PHE A 211 2.24 13.16 -14.32
C PHE A 211 2.64 14.36 -15.18
N VAL A 212 1.68 14.87 -15.92
CA VAL A 212 1.73 16.18 -16.59
C VAL A 212 1.02 17.21 -15.71
N VAL A 213 1.79 18.09 -15.07
CA VAL A 213 1.24 19.06 -14.13
C VAL A 213 0.75 20.32 -14.86
N LEU A 214 -0.54 20.63 -14.72
CA LEU A 214 -1.14 21.91 -15.12
C LEU A 214 -1.27 22.78 -13.87
N ASN A 215 -0.28 23.64 -13.67
CA ASN A 215 -0.20 24.52 -12.50
C ASN A 215 -0.96 25.82 -12.73
N GLN A 216 -1.99 26.05 -11.92
CA GLN A 216 -2.78 27.29 -11.85
C GLN A 216 -2.92 27.78 -10.40
N VAL A 217 -2.03 27.37 -9.51
CA VAL A 217 -2.01 27.83 -8.12
C VAL A 217 -1.21 29.12 -8.03
N VAL A 218 -1.85 30.18 -7.53
CA VAL A 218 -1.23 31.50 -7.37
C VAL A 218 -0.87 31.73 -5.90
N THR A 219 0.30 32.31 -5.65
CA THR A 219 0.67 32.75 -4.32
C THR A 219 -0.09 34.03 -3.95
N ASP A 220 -0.80 33.99 -2.83
CA ASP A 220 -1.59 35.09 -2.30
C ASP A 220 -0.87 35.79 -1.15
N ALA A 221 -1.00 37.12 -1.04
CA ALA A 221 -0.41 37.90 0.06
C ALA A 221 -1.05 37.56 1.43
N SER A 222 -2.25 36.96 1.44
CA SER A 222 -2.93 36.49 2.64
C SER A 222 -2.27 35.20 3.19
N ARG A 223 -2.79 34.70 4.30
CA ARG A 223 -2.34 33.42 4.88
C ARG A 223 -3.24 32.24 4.50
N GLN A 224 -4.28 32.46 3.68
CA GLN A 224 -5.23 31.41 3.34
C GLN A 224 -4.70 30.55 2.20
N THR A 225 -4.79 29.23 2.39
CA THR A 225 -4.47 28.24 1.37
C THR A 225 -5.75 27.52 0.98
N GLN A 226 -6.08 27.56 -0.32
CA GLN A 226 -7.21 26.86 -0.93
C GLN A 226 -6.73 26.25 -2.25
N ILE A 227 -6.21 25.04 -2.20
CA ILE A 227 -5.74 24.31 -3.38
C ILE A 227 -6.80 23.28 -3.76
N HIS A 228 -7.22 23.34 -5.01
CA HIS A 228 -8.13 22.40 -5.63
C HIS A 228 -7.37 21.51 -6.61
N ILE A 229 -7.88 20.30 -6.79
CA ILE A 229 -7.23 19.26 -7.59
C ILE A 229 -8.26 18.64 -8.52
N ARG A 230 -7.80 18.28 -9.71
CA ARG A 230 -8.55 17.46 -10.64
C ARG A 230 -7.63 16.50 -11.37
N ARG A 231 -8.00 15.24 -11.39
CA ARG A 231 -7.39 14.17 -12.20
C ARG A 231 -8.44 13.64 -13.18
N PRO A 232 -8.37 13.97 -14.48
CA PRO A 232 -9.26 13.39 -15.47
C PRO A 232 -9.04 11.86 -15.58
N LEU A 233 -10.12 11.11 -15.73
CA LEU A 233 -10.04 9.65 -15.90
C LEU A 233 -9.24 9.31 -17.16
N GLY A 234 -8.35 8.31 -17.04
CA GLY A 234 -7.55 7.81 -18.14
C GLY A 234 -6.48 8.78 -18.64
N SER A 235 -6.17 9.82 -17.85
CA SER A 235 -5.12 10.80 -18.13
C SER A 235 -4.10 10.83 -17.00
N ASN A 236 -2.86 11.14 -17.34
CA ASN A 236 -1.81 11.47 -16.38
C ASN A 236 -1.76 12.98 -16.05
N ASP A 237 -2.78 13.75 -16.46
CA ASP A 237 -2.86 15.17 -16.12
C ASP A 237 -3.19 15.36 -14.65
N LEU A 238 -2.41 16.19 -13.98
CA LEU A 238 -2.64 16.65 -12.62
C LEU A 238 -2.88 18.17 -12.65
N ILE A 239 -4.13 18.56 -12.54
CA ILE A 239 -4.52 19.96 -12.60
C ILE A 239 -4.65 20.48 -11.17
N LEU A 240 -3.85 21.49 -10.81
CA LEU A 240 -3.91 22.16 -9.51
C LEU A 240 -4.25 23.64 -9.73
N TRP A 241 -5.25 24.15 -8.99
CA TRP A 241 -5.64 25.57 -9.07
C TRP A 241 -6.04 26.10 -7.70
N GLY A 242 -6.11 27.44 -7.59
CA GLY A 242 -6.48 28.13 -6.35
C GLY A 242 -5.36 28.98 -5.82
N THR A 243 -5.23 29.08 -4.51
CA THR A 243 -4.25 29.95 -3.86
C THR A 243 -3.48 29.25 -2.76
N ILE A 244 -2.22 29.69 -2.58
CA ILE A 244 -1.40 29.36 -1.39
C ILE A 244 -0.91 30.66 -0.76
N GLY A 245 -1.10 30.82 0.55
CA GLY A 245 -0.63 32.01 1.26
C GLY A 245 0.89 32.12 1.25
N LYS A 246 1.44 33.35 1.05
CA LYS A 246 2.90 33.57 1.00
C LYS A 246 3.66 33.00 2.21
N SER A 247 3.06 33.07 3.39
CA SER A 247 3.66 32.56 4.63
C SER A 247 3.13 31.17 5.05
N ALA A 248 2.39 30.51 4.15
CA ALA A 248 1.92 29.16 4.43
C ALA A 248 3.08 28.15 4.37
N PRO A 249 3.02 27.08 5.16
CA PRO A 249 3.93 25.96 4.97
C PRO A 249 3.76 25.34 3.58
N VAL A 250 4.73 24.56 3.14
CA VAL A 250 4.63 23.75 1.93
C VAL A 250 3.40 22.85 2.06
N TRP A 251 2.49 22.94 1.07
CA TRP A 251 1.35 22.04 0.99
C TRP A 251 1.77 20.77 0.25
N GLN A 252 1.36 19.62 0.77
CA GLN A 252 1.72 18.32 0.19
C GLN A 252 0.51 17.42 0.05
N GLN A 253 0.46 16.68 -1.06
CA GLN A 253 -0.56 15.66 -1.30
C GLN A 253 -0.01 14.52 -2.14
N GLY A 254 -0.23 13.29 -1.67
CA GLY A 254 0.07 12.06 -2.41
C GLY A 254 -1.04 11.70 -3.39
N PHE A 255 -0.66 11.43 -4.63
CA PHE A 255 -1.55 11.01 -5.72
C PHE A 255 -1.19 9.60 -6.18
N ALA A 256 -2.21 8.75 -6.28
CA ALA A 256 -2.04 7.40 -6.80
C ALA A 256 -1.61 7.41 -8.27
N VAL A 257 -0.70 6.54 -8.66
CA VAL A 257 -0.36 6.32 -10.07
C VAL A 257 -1.33 5.29 -10.68
N ASP A 258 -1.89 5.56 -11.86
CA ASP A 258 -2.87 4.66 -12.47
C ASP A 258 -2.26 3.36 -13.00
N ASN A 259 -0.97 3.36 -13.31
CA ASN A 259 -0.26 2.23 -13.88
C ASN A 259 1.07 1.97 -13.17
N PRO A 260 1.04 1.27 -12.01
CA PRO A 260 2.22 1.01 -11.20
C PRO A 260 3.38 0.34 -11.95
N ALA A 261 3.09 -0.68 -12.76
CA ALA A 261 4.13 -1.38 -13.49
C ALA A 261 4.80 -0.50 -14.55
N LEU A 262 4.04 0.39 -15.21
CA LEU A 262 4.60 1.38 -16.12
C LEU A 262 5.44 2.42 -15.36
N PHE A 263 4.96 2.88 -14.23
CA PHE A 263 5.66 3.83 -13.35
C PHE A 263 7.00 3.27 -12.87
N ALA A 264 7.03 2.02 -12.41
CA ALA A 264 8.25 1.35 -12.00
C ALA A 264 9.23 1.15 -13.18
N ALA A 265 8.72 0.85 -14.39
CA ALA A 265 9.56 0.77 -15.60
C ALA A 265 10.16 2.13 -15.98
N GLN A 266 9.39 3.22 -15.88
CA GLN A 266 9.87 4.59 -16.11
C GLN A 266 10.98 4.96 -15.10
N ALA A 267 10.77 4.64 -13.83
CA ALA A 267 11.75 4.86 -12.77
C ALA A 267 13.05 4.07 -13.03
N LEU A 268 12.94 2.79 -13.38
CA LEU A 268 14.12 1.98 -13.71
C LEU A 268 14.88 2.56 -14.89
N ILE A 269 14.20 3.03 -15.95
CA ILE A 269 14.86 3.69 -17.10
C ILE A 269 15.63 4.94 -16.65
N SER A 270 15.07 5.77 -15.77
CA SER A 270 15.76 6.94 -15.20
C SER A 270 17.04 6.52 -14.49
N VAL A 271 16.93 5.57 -13.58
CA VAL A 271 18.06 5.05 -12.80
C VAL A 271 19.15 4.43 -13.68
N LEU A 272 18.77 3.67 -14.71
CA LEU A 272 19.71 3.07 -15.66
C LEU A 272 20.50 4.14 -16.44
N ARG A 273 19.80 5.20 -16.89
CA ARG A 273 20.43 6.31 -17.64
C ARG A 273 21.42 7.09 -16.75
N GLU A 274 21.09 7.32 -15.50
CA GLU A 274 22.00 7.96 -14.53
C GLU A 274 23.29 7.15 -14.33
N ARG A 275 23.22 5.82 -14.49
CA ARG A 275 24.37 4.91 -14.45
C ARG A 275 25.05 4.68 -15.80
N GLY A 276 24.69 5.46 -16.81
CA GLY A 276 25.30 5.40 -18.15
C GLY A 276 24.83 4.24 -19.01
N ILE A 277 23.77 3.52 -18.63
CA ILE A 277 23.19 2.46 -19.47
C ILE A 277 22.20 3.08 -20.45
N VAL A 278 22.46 2.92 -21.74
CA VAL A 278 21.61 3.49 -22.81
C VAL A 278 20.38 2.62 -23.00
N VAL A 279 19.19 3.18 -22.82
CA VAL A 279 17.91 2.52 -23.12
C VAL A 279 17.36 3.11 -24.42
N ARG A 280 17.25 2.27 -25.48
CA ARG A 280 16.77 2.67 -26.82
C ARG A 280 15.27 2.47 -27.01
N GLY A 281 14.69 1.51 -26.27
CA GLY A 281 13.26 1.23 -26.27
C GLY A 281 12.45 2.13 -25.33
N SER A 282 11.21 1.75 -25.12
CA SER A 282 10.22 2.50 -24.34
C SER A 282 9.83 1.76 -23.05
N PRO A 283 9.33 2.46 -22.01
CA PRO A 283 8.74 1.80 -20.87
C PRO A 283 7.42 1.10 -21.26
N ARG A 284 7.22 -0.11 -20.75
CA ARG A 284 6.01 -0.92 -20.95
C ARG A 284 5.51 -1.48 -19.63
N ALA A 285 4.25 -1.90 -19.62
CA ALA A 285 3.65 -2.62 -18.50
C ALA A 285 3.05 -3.94 -18.99
N GLN A 286 3.18 -4.99 -18.17
CA GLN A 286 2.56 -6.29 -18.39
C GLN A 286 1.76 -6.67 -17.16
N TYR A 287 0.46 -6.91 -17.36
CA TYR A 287 -0.49 -7.42 -16.39
C TYR A 287 -1.13 -8.71 -16.89
N THR A 288 -1.74 -9.46 -15.99
CA THR A 288 -2.61 -10.60 -16.31
C THR A 288 -4.02 -10.30 -15.80
N TYR A 289 -5.02 -10.50 -16.62
CA TYR A 289 -6.41 -10.35 -16.19
C TYR A 289 -6.95 -11.65 -15.55
N ALA A 290 -7.92 -11.52 -14.65
CA ALA A 290 -8.41 -12.63 -13.82
C ALA A 290 -8.86 -13.87 -14.61
N ASN A 291 -9.35 -13.69 -15.84
CA ASN A 291 -9.86 -14.75 -16.72
C ASN A 291 -8.84 -15.22 -17.77
N GLU A 292 -7.64 -14.64 -17.79
CA GLU A 292 -6.61 -15.09 -18.72
C GLU A 292 -5.99 -16.40 -18.22
N VAL A 293 -5.88 -17.36 -19.13
CA VAL A 293 -5.06 -18.54 -18.89
C VAL A 293 -3.60 -18.10 -19.06
N PRO A 294 -2.76 -18.19 -18.01
CA PRO A 294 -1.35 -17.83 -18.14
C PRO A 294 -0.73 -18.63 -19.28
N GLN A 295 -0.27 -17.94 -20.32
CA GLN A 295 0.55 -18.58 -21.36
C GLN A 295 1.92 -18.85 -20.77
N PRO A 296 2.56 -20.00 -21.08
CA PRO A 296 3.92 -20.25 -20.68
C PRO A 296 4.80 -19.13 -21.25
N ASP A 297 5.35 -18.32 -20.37
CA ASP A 297 6.32 -17.31 -20.78
C ASP A 297 7.61 -17.98 -21.29
N PRO A 298 8.24 -17.45 -22.36
CA PRO A 298 9.55 -17.91 -22.75
C PRO A 298 10.54 -17.84 -21.59
N PRO A 299 11.51 -18.75 -21.49
CA PRO A 299 12.51 -18.72 -20.43
C PRO A 299 13.18 -17.34 -20.34
N ALA A 300 13.18 -16.77 -19.15
CA ALA A 300 13.86 -15.53 -18.82
C ALA A 300 15.19 -15.83 -18.13
N ILE A 301 16.18 -14.99 -18.36
CA ILE A 301 17.47 -15.02 -17.66
C ILE A 301 17.42 -13.97 -16.56
N VAL A 302 17.57 -14.40 -15.31
CA VAL A 302 17.66 -13.50 -14.17
C VAL A 302 19.05 -12.85 -14.15
N LEU A 303 19.09 -11.53 -14.19
CA LEU A 303 20.30 -10.71 -14.20
C LEU A 303 20.60 -10.14 -12.82
N ALA A 304 19.56 -9.76 -12.07
CA ALA A 304 19.65 -9.19 -10.74
C ALA A 304 18.40 -9.50 -9.94
N GLU A 305 18.53 -9.58 -8.61
CA GLU A 305 17.44 -9.78 -7.67
C GLU A 305 17.55 -8.74 -6.54
N HIS A 306 16.42 -8.26 -6.08
CA HIS A 306 16.27 -7.55 -4.82
C HIS A 306 15.41 -8.40 -3.88
N GLU A 307 15.84 -8.56 -2.65
CA GLU A 307 15.11 -9.26 -1.62
C GLU A 307 14.64 -8.25 -0.56
N SER A 308 13.36 -8.27 -0.23
CA SER A 308 12.76 -7.34 0.73
C SER A 308 13.30 -7.53 2.15
N ALA A 309 13.00 -6.60 3.04
CA ALA A 309 13.01 -6.83 4.47
C ALA A 309 12.06 -7.99 4.84
N PRO A 310 12.23 -8.61 6.01
CA PRO A 310 11.36 -9.70 6.45
C PRO A 310 9.93 -9.19 6.72
N LEU A 311 8.94 -10.06 6.51
CA LEU A 311 7.50 -9.76 6.61
C LEU A 311 7.11 -9.01 7.88
N TRP A 312 7.69 -9.35 9.04
CA TRP A 312 7.34 -8.70 10.30
C TRP A 312 7.55 -7.17 10.28
N GLU A 313 8.51 -6.67 9.49
CA GLU A 313 8.74 -5.25 9.29
C GLU A 313 7.63 -4.61 8.44
N ASP A 314 7.19 -5.30 7.39
CA ASP A 314 6.03 -4.88 6.60
C ASP A 314 4.73 -4.86 7.41
N LEU A 315 4.52 -5.86 8.29
CA LEU A 315 3.36 -5.87 9.19
C LEU A 315 3.36 -4.67 10.15
N GLN A 316 4.53 -4.19 10.56
CA GLN A 316 4.62 -2.96 11.36
C GLN A 316 4.18 -1.73 10.55
N VAL A 317 4.63 -1.60 9.31
CA VAL A 317 4.17 -0.53 8.41
C VAL A 317 2.66 -0.62 8.23
N THR A 318 2.16 -1.78 7.81
CA THR A 318 0.73 -2.01 7.57
C THR A 318 -0.14 -1.59 8.75
N ASN A 319 0.25 -1.92 9.99
CA ASN A 319 -0.58 -1.64 11.17
C ASN A 319 -0.33 -0.27 11.81
N LYS A 320 0.88 0.28 11.75
CA LYS A 320 1.22 1.56 12.40
C LYS A 320 0.98 2.76 11.52
N VAL A 321 1.28 2.66 10.23
CA VAL A 321 0.98 3.68 9.22
C VAL A 321 -0.46 3.56 8.72
N SER A 322 -1.03 2.35 8.86
CA SER A 322 -2.35 1.99 8.32
C SER A 322 -2.36 1.91 6.79
N GLU A 323 -1.26 1.38 6.19
CA GLU A 323 -1.12 1.29 4.75
C GLU A 323 -2.15 0.36 4.13
N ASN A 324 -2.98 0.92 3.23
CA ASN A 324 -4.03 0.18 2.55
C ASN A 324 -3.46 -0.75 1.47
N LEU A 325 -2.54 -0.23 0.65
CA LEU A 325 -1.89 -0.99 -0.40
C LEU A 325 -1.21 -2.24 0.16
N HIS A 326 -0.47 -2.12 1.26
CA HIS A 326 0.23 -3.23 1.90
C HIS A 326 -0.73 -4.33 2.37
N ALA A 327 -1.83 -3.96 3.03
CA ALA A 327 -2.85 -4.91 3.46
C ALA A 327 -3.49 -5.67 2.28
N GLU A 328 -3.78 -4.96 1.19
CA GLU A 328 -4.31 -5.56 -0.03
C GLU A 328 -3.33 -6.52 -0.69
N MET A 329 -2.05 -6.18 -0.70
CA MET A 329 -1.00 -7.03 -1.25
C MET A 329 -0.76 -8.26 -0.38
N LEU A 330 -0.76 -8.12 0.96
CA LEU A 330 -0.68 -9.23 1.90
C LEU A 330 -1.79 -10.25 1.68
N LEU A 331 -3.03 -9.78 1.52
CA LEU A 331 -4.18 -10.65 1.25
C LEU A 331 -3.98 -11.47 -0.02
N ARG A 332 -3.52 -10.82 -1.12
CA ARG A 332 -3.26 -11.48 -2.40
C ARG A 332 -2.06 -12.41 -2.35
N GLU A 333 -1.03 -12.03 -1.61
CA GLU A 333 0.17 -12.86 -1.45
C GLU A 333 -0.14 -14.17 -0.74
N VAL A 334 -0.94 -14.14 0.34
CA VAL A 334 -1.40 -15.38 1.00
C VAL A 334 -2.20 -16.24 0.03
N GLY A 335 -3.10 -15.64 -0.77
CA GLY A 335 -3.83 -16.34 -1.82
C GLY A 335 -2.89 -16.98 -2.87
N PHE A 336 -1.85 -16.25 -3.28
CA PHE A 336 -0.87 -16.76 -4.24
C PHE A 336 -0.08 -17.95 -3.67
N ILE A 337 0.43 -17.84 -2.47
CA ILE A 337 1.24 -18.91 -1.84
C ILE A 337 0.39 -20.17 -1.58
N GLN A 338 -0.88 -20.01 -1.21
CA GLN A 338 -1.73 -21.17 -0.89
C GLN A 338 -2.31 -21.89 -2.09
N CYS A 339 -2.66 -21.16 -3.16
CA CYS A 339 -3.35 -21.76 -4.32
C CYS A 339 -2.78 -21.35 -5.69
N GLY A 340 -1.63 -20.71 -5.73
CA GLY A 340 -0.95 -20.28 -6.97
C GLY A 340 -1.63 -19.10 -7.68
N ARG A 341 -2.58 -18.40 -7.03
CA ARG A 341 -3.31 -17.28 -7.62
C ARG A 341 -3.38 -16.10 -6.64
N GLY A 342 -2.74 -14.99 -6.99
CA GLY A 342 -2.74 -13.75 -6.20
C GLY A 342 -3.96 -12.87 -6.49
N THR A 343 -5.16 -13.43 -6.60
CA THR A 343 -6.40 -12.65 -6.80
C THR A 343 -7.01 -12.24 -5.47
N LEU A 344 -7.82 -11.17 -5.47
CA LEU A 344 -8.62 -10.78 -4.30
C LEU A 344 -9.45 -11.97 -3.77
N LYS A 345 -10.15 -12.66 -4.68
CA LYS A 345 -10.95 -13.83 -4.31
C LYS A 345 -10.14 -14.92 -3.62
N ALA A 346 -8.96 -15.27 -4.14
CA ALA A 346 -8.12 -16.30 -3.55
C ALA A 346 -7.63 -15.90 -2.15
N GLY A 347 -7.32 -14.61 -1.96
CA GLY A 347 -6.97 -14.06 -0.65
C GLY A 347 -8.12 -14.15 0.35
N LEU A 348 -9.32 -13.73 -0.05
CA LEU A 348 -10.53 -13.81 0.79
C LEU A 348 -10.92 -15.26 1.12
N ASP A 349 -10.79 -16.19 0.17
CA ASP A 349 -11.04 -17.63 0.41
C ASP A 349 -10.04 -18.21 1.43
N ALA A 350 -8.76 -17.81 1.31
CA ALA A 350 -7.72 -18.19 2.27
C ALA A 350 -8.00 -17.62 3.66
N GLU A 351 -8.43 -16.37 3.72
CA GLU A 351 -8.78 -15.71 4.98
C GLU A 351 -10.01 -16.33 5.63
N LYS A 352 -11.04 -16.63 4.86
CA LYS A 352 -12.21 -17.37 5.36
C LYS A 352 -11.79 -18.69 6.04
N THR A 353 -10.89 -19.42 5.40
CA THR A 353 -10.34 -20.65 5.99
C THR A 353 -9.56 -20.39 7.28
N PHE A 354 -8.79 -19.30 7.32
CA PHE A 354 -8.08 -18.88 8.54
C PHE A 354 -9.05 -18.52 9.67
N LEU A 355 -10.07 -17.72 9.39
CA LEU A 355 -11.10 -17.31 10.36
C LEU A 355 -11.84 -18.51 10.95
N GLN A 356 -12.15 -19.54 10.12
CA GLN A 356 -12.71 -20.80 10.59
C GLN A 356 -11.81 -21.50 11.60
N GLN A 357 -10.50 -21.55 11.33
CA GLN A 357 -9.53 -22.21 12.20
C GLN A 357 -9.38 -21.54 13.57
N ILE A 358 -9.62 -20.23 13.65
CA ILE A 358 -9.59 -19.48 14.92
C ILE A 358 -10.97 -19.31 15.55
N GLY A 359 -12.02 -19.96 15.00
CA GLY A 359 -13.36 -19.99 15.58
C GLY A 359 -14.20 -18.75 15.33
N LEU A 360 -13.91 -17.97 14.30
CA LEU A 360 -14.66 -16.77 13.90
C LEU A 360 -15.69 -17.02 12.77
N ASP A 361 -16.01 -18.28 12.49
CA ASP A 361 -16.96 -18.72 11.46
C ASP A 361 -18.39 -18.96 12.00
N GLY A 362 -18.70 -18.42 13.17
CA GLY A 362 -19.96 -18.64 13.87
C GLY A 362 -21.21 -18.27 13.06
N SER A 363 -22.36 -18.82 13.49
CA SER A 363 -23.68 -18.43 12.98
C SER A 363 -24.47 -17.76 14.12
N PRO A 364 -24.79 -16.47 13.99
CA PRO A 364 -24.59 -15.57 12.85
C PRO A 364 -23.10 -15.22 12.62
N PRO A 365 -22.75 -14.80 11.36
CA PRO A 365 -21.37 -14.45 11.04
C PRO A 365 -20.90 -13.26 11.87
N GLN A 366 -19.64 -13.34 12.35
CA GLN A 366 -19.01 -12.28 13.13
C GLN A 366 -18.23 -11.28 12.28
N VAL A 367 -17.94 -11.65 11.05
CA VAL A 367 -17.23 -10.84 10.06
C VAL A 367 -17.78 -11.11 8.66
N ASP A 368 -17.70 -10.10 7.77
CA ASP A 368 -17.94 -10.20 6.32
C ASP A 368 -17.02 -9.20 5.63
N PHE A 369 -16.13 -9.69 4.76
CA PHE A 369 -15.04 -8.90 4.23
C PHE A 369 -14.98 -8.93 2.70
N PHE A 370 -14.73 -7.78 2.10
CA PHE A 370 -14.70 -7.53 0.66
C PHE A 370 -13.35 -7.01 0.15
N ASP A 371 -12.50 -6.50 1.06
CA ASP A 371 -11.13 -6.08 0.73
C ASP A 371 -10.13 -6.52 1.81
N GLY A 372 -8.88 -6.10 1.73
CA GLY A 372 -7.84 -6.40 2.71
C GLY A 372 -7.61 -5.28 3.73
N CYS A 373 -8.02 -4.06 3.43
CA CYS A 373 -7.59 -2.87 4.17
C CYS A 373 -8.69 -2.17 4.99
N GLY A 374 -9.97 -2.44 4.68
CA GLY A 374 -11.12 -1.81 5.33
C GLY A 374 -11.54 -0.49 4.68
N LEU A 375 -11.17 -0.26 3.43
CA LEU A 375 -11.67 0.87 2.65
C LEU A 375 -13.05 0.54 2.03
N ALA A 376 -13.33 -0.75 1.80
CA ALA A 376 -14.62 -1.24 1.37
C ALA A 376 -15.69 -0.92 2.43
N ARG A 377 -16.79 -0.30 2.00
CA ARG A 377 -17.87 0.11 2.91
C ARG A 377 -18.77 -1.04 3.32
N GLU A 378 -18.73 -2.14 2.57
CA GLU A 378 -19.45 -3.37 2.86
C GLU A 378 -18.73 -4.27 3.87
N ASP A 379 -17.47 -3.98 4.21
CA ASP A 379 -16.75 -4.68 5.26
C ASP A 379 -17.46 -4.55 6.60
N LEU A 380 -17.67 -5.65 7.27
CA LEU A 380 -18.33 -5.73 8.56
C LEU A 380 -17.55 -6.62 9.53
N ALA A 381 -17.46 -6.18 10.78
CA ALA A 381 -16.90 -6.98 11.89
C ALA A 381 -17.59 -6.65 13.21
N THR A 382 -17.65 -7.62 14.10
CA THR A 382 -18.09 -7.40 15.47
C THR A 382 -16.93 -6.95 16.37
N PRO A 383 -17.16 -6.13 17.40
CA PRO A 383 -16.14 -5.83 18.41
C PRO A 383 -15.55 -7.10 19.06
N ALA A 384 -16.37 -8.14 19.24
CA ALA A 384 -15.92 -9.42 19.79
C ALA A 384 -14.91 -10.11 18.85
N ALA A 385 -15.13 -10.08 17.53
CA ALA A 385 -14.21 -10.68 16.56
C ALA A 385 -12.85 -9.96 16.51
N ILE A 386 -12.81 -8.64 16.73
CA ILE A 386 -11.56 -7.87 16.70
C ILE A 386 -10.67 -8.20 17.91
N VAL A 387 -11.23 -8.57 19.03
CA VAL A 387 -10.47 -8.89 20.26
C VAL A 387 -10.21 -10.40 20.45
N ALA A 388 -10.79 -11.25 19.61
CA ALA A 388 -10.61 -12.69 19.64
C ALA A 388 -9.25 -13.10 19.08
#